data_37b51f0b6912a3837c296ac29d78d310
#
_entry.id   37b51f0b6912a3837c296ac29d78d310
#
_cell.length_a   1.000
_cell.length_b   1.000
_cell.length_c   1.000
_cell.angle_alpha   90.00
_cell.angle_beta   90.00
_cell.angle_gamma   90.00
#
_symmetry.space_group_name_H-M   'P 1'
#
loop_
_entity.id
_entity.type
_entity.pdbx_description
1 polymer ?
#
loop_
_entity_poly.entity_id
_entity_poly.type
_entity_poly.pdbx_seq_one_letter_code
_entity_poly.pdbx_strand_id
1 'polypeptide(L)'
;MALTDLSTIRDLCARYEFSLSKGFGQNFIINPGVCPRIAEAAGLGPGWGALEIGPGIGVLTEQLARRADKVVSVEVDTRLQPLLAETMADFPNFKLVMGDVLKVDLAALLAEEFPGMPVAVCANLPYYITSPILMRLLEERLPIRSITVMVQKEAAQRLCAAPGTRQAGAISYAVAYYASPRQLFTVQPGSFYPAPRVISAVIRLDLHDHPPVQPARGDEAGLFRLIRAAFSQRRKTAANAVAAGLNLPKAQVTAALQAAGLDPRLRPEQLTLADYSALQAALPG
;
A
#
# COMPACT_ATOMS: atom_id res chain seq x y z
N MET A 1 -8.21 0.23 28.80
CA MET A 1 -6.83 0.80 28.85
C MET A 1 -6.69 1.75 27.66
N ALA A 2 -6.14 2.98 27.88
CA ALA A 2 -5.98 3.91 26.74
C ALA A 2 -4.61 3.71 26.08
N LEU A 3 -4.55 2.95 25.00
CA LEU A 3 -3.31 2.59 24.30
C LEU A 3 -2.61 3.79 23.63
N THR A 4 -3.24 4.98 23.61
CA THR A 4 -2.64 6.22 23.11
C THR A 4 -1.93 7.03 24.18
N ASP A 5 -2.06 6.67 25.46
CA ASP A 5 -1.40 7.38 26.54
C ASP A 5 0.07 6.95 26.67
N LEU A 6 0.97 7.93 26.71
CA LEU A 6 2.41 7.66 26.85
C LEU A 6 2.77 6.92 28.14
N SER A 7 2.04 7.15 29.24
CA SER A 7 2.22 6.40 30.49
C SER A 7 1.89 4.92 30.30
N THR A 8 0.77 4.62 29.65
CA THR A 8 0.34 3.25 29.32
C THR A 8 1.37 2.56 28.41
N ILE A 9 1.83 3.25 27.37
CA ILE A 9 2.83 2.70 26.45
C ILE A 9 4.14 2.39 27.19
N ARG A 10 4.61 3.28 28.05
CA ARG A 10 5.84 3.08 28.84
C ARG A 10 5.70 1.93 29.83
N ASP A 11 4.55 1.82 30.49
CA ASP A 11 4.26 0.72 31.41
C ASP A 11 4.25 -0.64 30.68
N LEU A 12 3.55 -0.72 29.53
CA LEU A 12 3.55 -1.91 28.68
C LEU A 12 4.98 -2.26 28.25
N CYS A 13 5.75 -1.30 27.76
CA CYS A 13 7.13 -1.52 27.35
C CYS A 13 8.01 -2.04 28.51
N ALA A 14 7.82 -1.49 29.72
CA ALA A 14 8.58 -1.92 30.91
C ALA A 14 8.19 -3.32 31.35
N ARG A 15 6.89 -3.64 31.45
CA ARG A 15 6.40 -4.97 31.89
C ARG A 15 6.79 -6.11 30.93
N TYR A 16 6.81 -5.83 29.64
CA TYR A 16 7.16 -6.83 28.62
C TYR A 16 8.62 -6.74 28.14
N GLU A 17 9.45 -5.95 28.83
CA GLU A 17 10.87 -5.72 28.45
C GLU A 17 11.01 -5.35 26.95
N PHE A 18 9.97 -4.67 26.43
CA PHE A 18 9.90 -4.30 25.01
C PHE A 18 10.56 -2.96 24.77
N SER A 19 11.47 -2.91 23.81
CA SER A 19 12.08 -1.68 23.31
C SER A 19 11.75 -1.49 21.83
N LEU A 20 11.38 -0.26 21.46
CA LEU A 20 11.08 0.10 20.08
C LEU A 20 12.28 -0.14 19.17
N SER A 21 12.08 -0.88 18.11
CA SER A 21 13.11 -1.22 17.15
C SER A 21 13.12 -0.22 15.98
N LYS A 22 14.25 0.46 15.79
CA LYS A 22 14.47 1.27 14.58
C LYS A 22 14.47 0.41 13.32
N GLY A 23 14.93 -0.85 13.42
CA GLY A 23 14.98 -1.80 12.30
C GLY A 23 13.59 -2.15 11.76
N PHE A 24 12.57 -2.16 12.62
CA PHE A 24 11.17 -2.37 12.22
C PHE A 24 10.43 -1.06 11.92
N GLY A 25 11.06 0.11 12.07
CA GLY A 25 10.43 1.40 11.80
C GLY A 25 9.24 1.71 12.71
N GLN A 26 9.23 1.18 13.94
CA GLN A 26 8.12 1.27 14.89
C GLN A 26 7.92 2.71 15.38
N ASN A 27 6.73 3.26 15.13
CA ASN A 27 6.26 4.53 15.64
C ASN A 27 4.81 4.32 16.12
N PHE A 28 4.60 4.30 17.44
CA PHE A 28 3.27 4.09 18.01
C PHE A 28 2.45 5.37 17.94
N ILE A 29 1.18 5.23 17.58
CA ILE A 29 0.25 6.36 17.49
C ILE A 29 -0.19 6.72 18.91
N ILE A 30 0.05 7.97 19.31
CA ILE A 30 -0.32 8.54 20.63
C ILE A 30 -1.45 9.57 20.52
N ASN A 31 -1.86 9.94 19.31
CA ASN A 31 -2.99 10.84 19.11
C ASN A 31 -4.29 10.02 19.02
N PRO A 32 -5.22 10.15 19.98
CA PRO A 32 -6.42 9.32 20.04
C PRO A 32 -7.39 9.53 18.87
N GLY A 33 -7.28 10.67 18.15
CA GLY A 33 -8.14 10.97 17.01
C GLY A 33 -7.71 10.33 15.70
N VAL A 34 -6.52 9.72 15.62
CA VAL A 34 -5.99 9.20 14.33
C VAL A 34 -6.58 7.85 13.97
N CYS A 35 -6.47 6.84 14.84
CA CYS A 35 -6.91 5.47 14.54
C CYS A 35 -8.43 5.36 14.31
N PRO A 36 -9.31 6.05 15.07
CA PRO A 36 -10.74 6.06 14.76
C PRO A 36 -11.06 6.54 13.34
N ARG A 37 -10.35 7.59 12.87
CA ARG A 37 -10.52 8.13 11.51
C ARG A 37 -10.00 7.17 10.43
N ILE A 38 -8.92 6.42 10.69
CA ILE A 38 -8.44 5.38 9.77
C ILE A 38 -9.48 4.27 9.66
N ALA A 39 -9.98 3.77 10.80
CA ALA A 39 -10.95 2.68 10.84
C ALA A 39 -12.31 3.09 10.21
N GLU A 40 -12.76 4.33 10.41
CA GLU A 40 -13.92 4.90 9.74
C GLU A 40 -13.71 4.96 8.22
N ALA A 41 -12.55 5.46 7.79
CA ALA A 41 -12.20 5.56 6.38
C ALA A 41 -12.04 4.20 5.70
N ALA A 42 -11.79 3.12 6.43
CA ALA A 42 -11.75 1.77 5.91
C ALA A 42 -13.13 1.26 5.46
N GLY A 43 -14.22 1.90 5.91
CA GLY A 43 -15.59 1.56 5.52
C GLY A 43 -16.04 0.20 6.05
N LEU A 44 -15.51 -0.20 7.21
CA LEU A 44 -15.88 -1.43 7.90
C LEU A 44 -17.27 -1.33 8.53
N GLY A 45 -17.96 -2.45 8.63
CA GLY A 45 -19.26 -2.57 9.25
C GLY A 45 -19.63 -4.03 9.50
N PRO A 46 -20.88 -4.32 9.91
CA PRO A 46 -21.36 -5.68 10.07
C PRO A 46 -21.14 -6.50 8.79
N GLY A 47 -20.69 -7.74 8.93
CA GLY A 47 -20.36 -8.65 7.83
C GLY A 47 -18.99 -8.42 7.20
N TRP A 48 -18.18 -7.43 7.65
CA TRP A 48 -16.85 -7.16 7.10
C TRP A 48 -15.74 -7.79 7.94
N GLY A 49 -14.70 -8.25 7.23
CA GLY A 49 -13.40 -8.59 7.79
C GLY A 49 -12.37 -7.46 7.63
N ALA A 50 -11.44 -7.37 8.56
CA ALA A 50 -10.29 -6.49 8.47
C ALA A 50 -8.98 -7.29 8.55
N LEU A 51 -8.13 -7.19 7.53
CA LEU A 51 -6.75 -7.65 7.58
C LEU A 51 -5.87 -6.46 7.96
N GLU A 52 -5.19 -6.56 9.10
CA GLU A 52 -4.25 -5.52 9.54
C GLU A 52 -2.80 -5.97 9.33
N ILE A 53 -1.94 -5.04 8.94
CA ILE A 53 -0.51 -5.28 8.79
C ILE A 53 0.25 -4.43 9.80
N GLY A 54 0.97 -5.10 10.72
CA GLY A 54 1.73 -4.46 11.77
C GLY A 54 0.86 -3.81 12.84
N PRO A 55 0.16 -4.57 13.69
CA PRO A 55 -0.72 -4.03 14.74
C PRO A 55 0.02 -3.19 15.79
N GLY A 56 1.33 -3.40 15.95
CA GLY A 56 2.09 -2.76 17.00
C GLY A 56 1.58 -3.17 18.38
N ILE A 57 1.14 -2.19 19.18
CA ILE A 57 0.55 -2.45 20.50
C ILE A 57 -0.99 -2.53 20.47
N GLY A 58 -1.62 -2.53 19.26
CA GLY A 58 -3.06 -2.73 19.13
C GLY A 58 -3.90 -1.45 19.00
N VAL A 59 -3.30 -0.25 18.85
CA VAL A 59 -4.06 1.02 18.83
C VAL A 59 -5.04 1.09 17.65
N LEU A 60 -4.62 0.71 16.46
CA LEU A 60 -5.50 0.64 15.29
C LEU A 60 -6.37 -0.62 15.36
N THR A 61 -5.81 -1.73 15.78
CA THR A 61 -6.50 -3.04 15.94
C THR A 61 -7.78 -2.91 16.76
N GLU A 62 -7.72 -2.23 17.91
CA GLU A 62 -8.89 -1.94 18.76
C GLU A 62 -10.00 -1.24 17.96
N GLN A 63 -9.66 -0.24 17.17
CA GLN A 63 -10.62 0.52 16.38
C GLN A 63 -11.22 -0.30 15.24
N LEU A 64 -10.45 -1.21 14.66
CA LEU A 64 -10.94 -2.16 13.65
C LEU A 64 -11.87 -3.20 14.28
N ALA A 65 -11.46 -3.78 15.44
CA ALA A 65 -12.24 -4.80 16.15
C ALA A 65 -13.60 -4.29 16.65
N ARG A 66 -13.72 -3.00 16.93
CA ARG A 66 -15.01 -2.38 17.28
C ARG A 66 -15.98 -2.21 16.09
N ARG A 67 -15.51 -2.39 14.84
CA ARG A 67 -16.29 -2.09 13.62
C ARG A 67 -16.48 -3.31 12.71
N ALA A 68 -15.50 -4.19 12.66
CA ALA A 68 -15.53 -5.39 11.83
C ALA A 68 -16.00 -6.60 12.63
N ASP A 69 -16.60 -7.56 11.96
CA ASP A 69 -16.99 -8.84 12.61
C ASP A 69 -15.77 -9.70 12.91
N LYS A 70 -14.69 -9.52 12.13
CA LYS A 70 -13.43 -10.24 12.35
C LYS A 70 -12.23 -9.38 11.97
N VAL A 71 -11.19 -9.43 12.81
CA VAL A 71 -9.90 -8.77 12.57
C VAL A 71 -8.78 -9.81 12.65
N VAL A 72 -7.96 -9.89 11.62
CA VAL A 72 -6.74 -10.69 11.61
C VAL A 72 -5.58 -9.75 11.38
N SER A 73 -4.59 -9.76 12.29
CA SER A 73 -3.39 -8.93 12.16
C SER A 73 -2.16 -9.80 11.92
N VAL A 74 -1.34 -9.41 10.94
CA VAL A 74 -0.05 -10.06 10.65
C VAL A 74 1.07 -9.22 11.25
N GLU A 75 1.88 -9.84 12.14
CA GLU A 75 2.99 -9.17 12.85
C GLU A 75 4.28 -9.98 12.72
N VAL A 76 5.38 -9.29 12.42
CA VAL A 76 6.71 -9.90 12.25
C VAL A 76 7.53 -9.91 13.55
N ASP A 77 7.28 -8.98 14.44
CA ASP A 77 8.00 -8.85 15.70
C ASP A 77 7.39 -9.71 16.80
N THR A 78 7.99 -10.88 17.04
CA THR A 78 7.50 -11.86 18.01
C THR A 78 7.44 -11.32 19.45
N ARG A 79 8.18 -10.24 19.78
CA ARG A 79 8.17 -9.60 21.10
C ARG A 79 6.86 -8.89 21.40
N LEU A 80 6.08 -8.56 20.34
CA LEU A 80 4.76 -7.94 20.50
C LEU A 80 3.65 -8.95 20.80
N GLN A 81 3.87 -10.25 20.57
CA GLN A 81 2.84 -11.26 20.76
C GLN A 81 2.25 -11.28 22.19
N PRO A 82 3.05 -11.33 23.30
CA PRO A 82 2.49 -11.35 24.65
C PRO A 82 1.81 -10.00 25.01
N LEU A 83 2.32 -8.89 24.48
CA LEU A 83 1.74 -7.57 24.69
C LEU A 83 0.37 -7.45 24.01
N LEU A 84 0.26 -7.91 22.77
CA LEU A 84 -1.01 -7.93 22.04
C LEU A 84 -2.03 -8.88 22.67
N ALA A 85 -1.59 -9.99 23.26
CA ALA A 85 -2.47 -10.89 24.02
C ALA A 85 -3.14 -10.17 25.20
N GLU A 86 -2.44 -9.24 25.89
CA GLU A 86 -3.03 -8.42 26.93
C GLU A 86 -3.92 -7.29 26.38
N THR A 87 -3.38 -6.51 25.42
CA THR A 87 -4.07 -5.31 24.96
C THR A 87 -5.34 -5.60 24.15
N MET A 88 -5.43 -6.79 23.56
CA MET A 88 -6.55 -7.24 22.76
C MET A 88 -7.43 -8.30 23.45
N ALA A 89 -7.21 -8.57 24.75
CA ALA A 89 -7.93 -9.61 25.51
C ALA A 89 -9.47 -9.42 25.52
N ASP A 90 -9.95 -8.19 25.43
CA ASP A 90 -11.38 -7.86 25.42
C ASP A 90 -12.04 -7.99 24.03
N PHE A 91 -11.28 -8.39 22.98
CA PHE A 91 -11.75 -8.48 21.61
C PHE A 91 -11.72 -9.92 21.09
N PRO A 92 -12.80 -10.71 21.29
CA PRO A 92 -12.85 -12.11 20.89
C PRO A 92 -12.86 -12.29 19.36
N ASN A 93 -13.12 -11.23 18.60
CA ASN A 93 -13.10 -11.20 17.13
C ASN A 93 -11.70 -10.86 16.56
N PHE A 94 -10.67 -10.76 17.41
CA PHE A 94 -9.29 -10.53 17.00
C PHE A 94 -8.48 -11.83 16.94
N LYS A 95 -7.68 -12.00 15.87
CA LYS A 95 -6.69 -13.07 15.73
C LYS A 95 -5.34 -12.49 15.30
N LEU A 96 -4.28 -12.90 16.00
CA LEU A 96 -2.91 -12.55 15.64
C LEU A 96 -2.27 -13.70 14.85
N VAL A 97 -1.63 -13.38 13.74
CA VAL A 97 -0.81 -14.27 12.92
C VAL A 97 0.63 -13.76 12.92
N MET A 98 1.54 -14.58 13.47
CA MET A 98 2.94 -14.21 13.47
C MET A 98 3.59 -14.55 12.14
N GLY A 99 4.22 -13.56 11.50
CA GLY A 99 4.88 -13.75 10.21
C GLY A 99 5.26 -12.44 9.50
N ASP A 100 6.11 -12.58 8.51
CA ASP A 100 6.45 -11.50 7.59
C ASP A 100 5.36 -11.41 6.51
N VAL A 101 4.65 -10.29 6.46
CA VAL A 101 3.59 -10.05 5.48
C VAL A 101 4.05 -10.22 4.03
N LEU A 102 5.34 -10.09 3.76
CA LEU A 102 5.90 -10.35 2.42
C LEU A 102 6.13 -11.83 2.11
N LYS A 103 5.91 -12.75 3.08
CA LYS A 103 6.15 -14.20 2.95
C LYS A 103 4.93 -15.06 3.29
N VAL A 104 4.04 -14.56 4.18
CA VAL A 104 2.79 -15.26 4.53
C VAL A 104 1.95 -15.48 3.26
N ASP A 105 1.38 -16.65 3.08
CA ASP A 105 0.39 -16.90 2.03
C ASP A 105 -0.91 -16.15 2.36
N LEU A 106 -1.02 -14.94 1.82
CA LEU A 106 -2.17 -14.07 2.08
C LEU A 106 -3.46 -14.61 1.44
N ALA A 107 -3.37 -15.31 0.34
CA ALA A 107 -4.55 -15.89 -0.32
C ALA A 107 -5.14 -17.02 0.53
N ALA A 108 -4.30 -17.92 1.02
CA ALA A 108 -4.73 -18.99 1.95
C ALA A 108 -5.26 -18.40 3.26
N LEU A 109 -4.56 -17.40 3.83
CA LEU A 109 -4.99 -16.74 5.06
C LEU A 109 -6.37 -16.08 4.91
N LEU A 110 -6.60 -15.37 3.82
CA LEU A 110 -7.89 -14.73 3.56
C LEU A 110 -9.02 -15.74 3.35
N ALA A 111 -8.75 -16.85 2.65
CA ALA A 111 -9.73 -17.92 2.42
C ALA A 111 -10.11 -18.62 3.73
N GLU A 112 -9.14 -18.87 4.61
CA GLU A 112 -9.36 -19.53 5.92
C GLU A 112 -10.10 -18.61 6.89
N GLU A 113 -9.65 -17.34 7.00
CA GLU A 113 -10.10 -16.46 8.07
C GLU A 113 -11.34 -15.65 7.74
N PHE A 114 -11.63 -15.40 6.47
CA PHE A 114 -12.73 -14.54 6.03
C PHE A 114 -13.63 -15.19 4.96
N PRO A 115 -14.10 -16.43 5.17
CA PRO A 115 -14.92 -17.13 4.17
C PRO A 115 -16.21 -16.35 3.86
N GLY A 116 -16.35 -15.91 2.61
CA GLY A 116 -17.52 -15.17 2.14
C GLY A 116 -17.65 -13.72 2.62
N MET A 117 -16.70 -13.20 3.39
CA MET A 117 -16.72 -11.83 3.90
C MET A 117 -16.00 -10.88 2.94
N PRO A 118 -16.53 -9.66 2.71
CA PRO A 118 -15.73 -8.59 2.13
C PRO A 118 -14.63 -8.18 3.11
N VAL A 119 -13.39 -8.01 2.63
CA VAL A 119 -12.25 -7.67 3.47
C VAL A 119 -11.67 -6.33 3.08
N ALA A 120 -11.37 -5.49 4.08
CA ALA A 120 -10.55 -4.30 3.94
C ALA A 120 -9.17 -4.54 4.59
N VAL A 121 -8.12 -4.08 3.92
CA VAL A 121 -6.77 -4.06 4.49
C VAL A 121 -6.54 -2.72 5.17
N CYS A 122 -6.04 -2.74 6.42
CA CYS A 122 -5.71 -1.55 7.17
C CYS A 122 -4.29 -1.64 7.72
N ALA A 123 -3.53 -0.53 7.71
CA ALA A 123 -2.20 -0.54 8.31
C ALA A 123 -1.66 0.87 8.61
N ASN A 124 -0.83 0.95 9.65
CA ASN A 124 0.18 1.98 9.82
C ASN A 124 1.52 1.41 9.32
N LEU A 125 1.81 1.55 8.02
CA LEU A 125 2.93 0.86 7.40
C LEU A 125 4.29 1.45 7.79
N PRO A 126 5.31 0.60 8.07
CA PRO A 126 6.68 1.04 8.15
C PRO A 126 7.12 1.66 6.82
N TYR A 127 7.72 2.86 6.88
CA TYR A 127 7.96 3.66 5.68
C TYR A 127 8.93 3.02 4.68
N TYR A 128 9.87 2.20 5.17
CA TYR A 128 10.90 1.58 4.33
C TYR A 128 10.38 0.41 3.47
N ILE A 129 9.22 -0.19 3.85
CA ILE A 129 8.63 -1.31 3.11
C ILE A 129 7.21 -1.04 2.58
N THR A 130 6.79 0.23 2.61
CA THR A 130 5.46 0.63 2.11
C THR A 130 5.20 0.15 0.68
N SER A 131 6.14 0.42 -0.25
CA SER A 131 5.95 0.06 -1.66
C SER A 131 5.92 -1.45 -1.90
N PRO A 132 6.84 -2.28 -1.37
CA PRO A 132 6.76 -3.73 -1.49
C PRO A 132 5.44 -4.31 -0.98
N ILE A 133 4.94 -3.86 0.18
CA ILE A 133 3.68 -4.35 0.73
C ILE A 133 2.50 -3.99 -0.17
N LEU A 134 2.40 -2.71 -0.56
CA LEU A 134 1.30 -2.26 -1.42
C LEU A 134 1.30 -2.96 -2.78
N MET A 135 2.48 -3.11 -3.40
CA MET A 135 2.59 -3.81 -4.68
C MET A 135 2.16 -5.27 -4.55
N ARG A 136 2.57 -5.97 -3.49
CA ARG A 136 2.14 -7.33 -3.23
C ARG A 136 0.62 -7.44 -3.12
N LEU A 137 -0.02 -6.58 -2.28
CA LEU A 137 -1.47 -6.56 -2.09
C LEU A 137 -2.25 -6.30 -3.39
N LEU A 138 -1.67 -5.52 -4.31
CA LEU A 138 -2.29 -5.17 -5.58
C LEU A 138 -2.05 -6.25 -6.66
N GLU A 139 -0.82 -6.76 -6.79
CA GLU A 139 -0.43 -7.68 -7.87
C GLU A 139 -0.94 -9.12 -7.64
N GLU A 140 -1.08 -9.57 -6.38
CA GLU A 140 -1.60 -10.92 -6.06
C GLU A 140 -3.11 -11.06 -6.28
N ARG A 141 -3.82 -9.98 -6.64
CA ARG A 141 -5.28 -9.99 -6.89
C ARG A 141 -6.07 -10.69 -5.79
N LEU A 142 -5.72 -10.36 -4.55
CA LEU A 142 -6.35 -10.91 -3.37
C LEU A 142 -7.86 -10.54 -3.31
N PRO A 143 -8.71 -11.36 -2.67
CA PRO A 143 -10.15 -11.08 -2.54
C PRO A 143 -10.41 -9.99 -1.48
N ILE A 144 -9.80 -8.82 -1.66
CA ILE A 144 -9.96 -7.64 -0.81
C ILE A 144 -10.65 -6.52 -1.58
N ARG A 145 -11.38 -5.66 -0.88
CA ARG A 145 -12.17 -4.57 -1.48
C ARG A 145 -11.46 -3.22 -1.45
N SER A 146 -10.72 -2.97 -0.39
CA SER A 146 -10.01 -1.71 -0.22
C SER A 146 -8.76 -1.86 0.65
N ILE A 147 -7.85 -0.90 0.50
CA ILE A 147 -6.63 -0.79 1.30
C ILE A 147 -6.60 0.62 1.88
N THR A 148 -6.67 0.75 3.21
CA THR A 148 -6.56 2.04 3.92
C THR A 148 -5.29 2.03 4.75
N VAL A 149 -4.31 2.85 4.35
CA VAL A 149 -2.99 2.82 4.97
C VAL A 149 -2.45 4.21 5.28
N MET A 150 -1.68 4.28 6.36
CA MET A 150 -0.90 5.45 6.69
C MET A 150 0.54 5.25 6.21
N VAL A 151 1.05 6.22 5.46
CA VAL A 151 2.37 6.23 4.82
C VAL A 151 3.01 7.60 4.93
N GLN A 152 4.27 7.78 4.52
CA GLN A 152 4.87 9.11 4.40
C GLN A 152 4.08 9.97 3.40
N LYS A 153 3.91 11.27 3.69
CA LYS A 153 3.17 12.20 2.82
C LYS A 153 3.71 12.23 1.38
N GLU A 154 5.02 12.17 1.20
CA GLU A 154 5.62 12.13 -0.14
C GLU A 154 5.28 10.83 -0.89
N ALA A 155 5.28 9.69 -0.18
CA ALA A 155 4.84 8.42 -0.75
C ALA A 155 3.35 8.45 -1.12
N ALA A 156 2.50 9.01 -0.24
CA ALA A 156 1.07 9.20 -0.52
C ALA A 156 0.83 10.04 -1.79
N GLN A 157 1.58 11.13 -1.95
CA GLN A 157 1.49 11.97 -3.15
C GLN A 157 1.83 11.21 -4.43
N ARG A 158 2.85 10.34 -4.39
CA ARG A 158 3.21 9.50 -5.54
C ARG A 158 2.19 8.40 -5.80
N LEU A 159 1.72 7.74 -4.74
CA LEU A 159 0.71 6.67 -4.85
C LEU A 159 -0.61 7.19 -5.42
N CYS A 160 -1.02 8.41 -5.03
CA CYS A 160 -2.26 9.04 -5.47
C CYS A 160 -2.12 9.93 -6.72
N ALA A 161 -0.91 10.05 -7.29
CA ALA A 161 -0.72 10.85 -8.49
C ALA A 161 -1.38 10.19 -9.71
N ALA A 162 -2.18 10.94 -10.45
CA ALA A 162 -2.80 10.43 -11.67
C ALA A 162 -1.75 10.18 -12.76
N PRO A 163 -1.79 9.03 -13.48
CA PRO A 163 -1.03 8.84 -14.72
C PRO A 163 -1.21 10.02 -15.70
N GLY A 164 -0.14 10.39 -16.39
CA GLY A 164 -0.13 11.55 -17.28
C GLY A 164 0.19 12.88 -16.58
N THR A 165 0.49 12.87 -15.28
CA THR A 165 0.84 14.08 -14.52
C THR A 165 2.31 14.07 -14.07
N ARG A 166 2.88 15.27 -13.87
CA ARG A 166 4.30 15.46 -13.48
C ARG A 166 4.71 14.74 -12.19
N GLN A 167 3.76 14.50 -11.27
CA GLN A 167 4.02 13.84 -10.00
C GLN A 167 4.01 12.32 -10.12
N ALA A 168 3.49 11.77 -11.22
CA ALA A 168 3.40 10.33 -11.41
C ALA A 168 4.78 9.67 -11.50
N GLY A 169 4.90 8.51 -10.91
CA GLY A 169 6.01 7.59 -10.99
C GLY A 169 5.51 6.19 -11.37
N ALA A 170 6.39 5.24 -11.62
CA ALA A 170 5.97 3.88 -11.99
C ALA A 170 4.92 3.29 -11.05
N ILE A 171 5.05 3.54 -9.73
CA ILE A 171 4.09 3.07 -8.72
C ILE A 171 2.70 3.71 -8.88
N SER A 172 2.62 4.95 -9.36
CA SER A 172 1.33 5.63 -9.60
C SER A 172 0.52 4.90 -10.67
N TYR A 173 1.20 4.40 -11.70
CA TYR A 173 0.56 3.62 -12.79
C TYR A 173 0.09 2.25 -12.30
N ALA A 174 0.89 1.59 -11.46
CA ALA A 174 0.47 0.33 -10.86
C ALA A 174 -0.77 0.55 -9.96
N VAL A 175 -0.73 1.54 -9.07
CA VAL A 175 -1.88 1.85 -8.22
C VAL A 175 -3.11 2.18 -9.06
N ALA A 176 -3.00 3.07 -10.06
CA ALA A 176 -4.13 3.47 -10.91
C ALA A 176 -4.67 2.31 -11.79
N TYR A 177 -3.85 1.30 -12.06
CA TYR A 177 -4.29 0.11 -12.78
C TYR A 177 -5.14 -0.83 -11.92
N TYR A 178 -4.77 -0.99 -10.65
CA TYR A 178 -5.44 -1.92 -9.74
C TYR A 178 -6.52 -1.27 -8.88
N ALA A 179 -6.45 0.05 -8.64
CA ALA A 179 -7.29 0.74 -7.67
C ALA A 179 -7.53 2.22 -8.00
N SER A 180 -8.57 2.79 -7.37
CA SER A 180 -8.82 4.23 -7.32
C SER A 180 -8.22 4.82 -6.04
N PRO A 181 -7.08 5.54 -6.11
CA PRO A 181 -6.43 6.08 -4.94
C PRO A 181 -7.04 7.41 -4.49
N ARG A 182 -7.16 7.60 -3.17
CA ARG A 182 -7.56 8.88 -2.55
C ARG A 182 -6.69 9.18 -1.35
N GLN A 183 -6.11 10.38 -1.27
CA GLN A 183 -5.51 10.88 -0.04
C GLN A 183 -6.61 11.47 0.84
N LEU A 184 -6.70 11.03 2.09
CA LEU A 184 -7.79 11.38 3.00
C LEU A 184 -7.41 12.53 3.93
N PHE A 185 -6.34 12.36 4.70
CA PHE A 185 -5.84 13.38 5.64
C PHE A 185 -4.36 13.19 5.96
N THR A 186 -3.77 14.21 6.56
CA THR A 186 -2.37 14.17 7.03
C THR A 186 -2.32 14.02 8.54
N VAL A 187 -1.21 13.40 9.02
CA VAL A 187 -0.93 13.18 10.43
C VAL A 187 0.45 13.77 10.76
N GLN A 188 0.49 14.65 11.76
CA GLN A 188 1.71 15.34 12.15
C GLN A 188 2.65 14.43 12.96
N PRO A 189 3.98 14.65 12.92
CA PRO A 189 4.95 13.86 13.67
C PRO A 189 4.67 13.73 15.16
N GLY A 190 4.14 14.80 15.79
CA GLY A 190 3.76 14.79 17.21
C GLY A 190 2.63 13.83 17.58
N SER A 191 1.98 13.20 16.60
CA SER A 191 0.97 12.15 16.83
C SER A 191 1.59 10.77 17.11
N PHE A 192 2.93 10.66 17.14
CA PHE A 192 3.64 9.37 17.27
C PHE A 192 4.69 9.40 18.39
N TYR A 193 4.98 8.23 18.91
CA TYR A 193 6.10 7.97 19.81
C TYR A 193 6.91 6.73 19.38
N PRO A 194 8.21 6.91 19.10
CA PRO A 194 8.91 8.17 18.89
C PRO A 194 8.36 8.94 17.67
N ALA A 195 8.51 10.27 17.67
CA ALA A 195 8.06 11.09 16.56
C ALA A 195 8.91 10.83 15.30
N PRO A 196 8.30 10.53 14.13
CA PRO A 196 9.02 10.45 12.86
C PRO A 196 9.50 11.84 12.42
N ARG A 197 10.48 11.88 11.52
CA ARG A 197 11.01 13.15 10.99
C ARG A 197 10.13 13.79 9.90
N VAL A 198 9.11 13.09 9.44
CA VAL A 198 8.29 13.48 8.28
C VAL A 198 6.81 13.42 8.62
N ILE A 199 6.02 14.21 7.92
CA ILE A 199 4.55 14.16 7.98
C ILE A 199 4.08 12.86 7.34
N SER A 200 3.07 12.23 7.94
CA SER A 200 2.36 11.08 7.40
C SER A 200 1.08 11.50 6.68
N ALA A 201 0.58 10.65 5.83
CA ALA A 201 -0.74 10.80 5.22
C ALA A 201 -1.45 9.46 5.20
N VAL A 202 -2.76 9.50 5.40
CA VAL A 202 -3.63 8.34 5.22
C VAL A 202 -4.19 8.38 3.81
N ILE A 203 -4.07 7.27 3.11
CA ILE A 203 -4.64 7.06 1.78
C ILE A 203 -5.59 5.87 1.81
N ARG A 204 -6.56 5.88 0.91
CA ARG A 204 -7.41 4.75 0.62
C ARG A 204 -7.30 4.40 -0.86
N LEU A 205 -7.19 3.12 -1.14
CA LEU A 205 -7.21 2.52 -2.46
C LEU A 205 -8.45 1.65 -2.55
N ASP A 206 -9.43 2.03 -3.35
CA ASP A 206 -10.60 1.20 -3.65
C ASP A 206 -10.26 0.32 -4.86
N LEU A 207 -10.22 -1.00 -4.68
CA LEU A 207 -9.77 -1.92 -5.72
C LEU A 207 -10.78 -2.03 -6.85
N HIS A 208 -10.28 -2.09 -8.08
CA HIS A 208 -11.10 -2.29 -9.27
C HIS A 208 -11.47 -3.76 -9.45
N ASP A 209 -12.70 -4.05 -9.84
CA ASP A 209 -13.10 -5.40 -10.28
C ASP A 209 -12.43 -5.74 -11.62
N HIS A 210 -12.21 -4.73 -12.48
CA HIS A 210 -11.53 -4.85 -13.77
C HIS A 210 -10.56 -3.69 -13.97
N PRO A 211 -9.39 -3.92 -14.58
CA PRO A 211 -8.44 -2.85 -14.84
C PRO A 211 -9.02 -1.82 -15.85
N PRO A 212 -8.67 -0.53 -15.71
CA PRO A 212 -9.19 0.55 -16.56
C PRO A 212 -8.69 0.50 -18.01
N VAL A 213 -7.64 -0.26 -18.27
CA VAL A 213 -7.09 -0.50 -19.60
C VAL A 213 -6.76 -1.98 -19.77
N GLN A 214 -6.91 -2.50 -20.99
CA GLN A 214 -6.48 -3.85 -21.30
C GLN A 214 -5.02 -3.83 -21.77
N PRO A 215 -4.13 -4.64 -21.18
CA PRO A 215 -2.77 -4.79 -21.68
C PRO A 215 -2.79 -5.40 -23.10
N ALA A 216 -1.87 -4.95 -23.95
CA ALA A 216 -1.76 -5.51 -25.29
C ALA A 216 -1.51 -7.03 -25.22
N ARG A 217 -2.23 -7.81 -26.02
CA ARG A 217 -2.14 -9.28 -26.08
C ARG A 217 -2.40 -9.97 -24.72
N GLY A 218 -3.06 -9.30 -23.77
CA GLY A 218 -3.27 -9.83 -22.42
C GLY A 218 -2.00 -9.88 -21.56
N ASP A 219 -0.88 -9.27 -22.01
CA ASP A 219 0.41 -9.29 -21.31
C ASP A 219 0.53 -8.15 -20.28
N GLU A 220 -0.06 -8.36 -19.12
CA GLU A 220 0.02 -7.42 -17.98
C GLU A 220 1.48 -7.26 -17.50
N ALA A 221 2.23 -8.36 -17.42
CA ALA A 221 3.63 -8.32 -16.98
C ALA A 221 4.49 -7.48 -17.94
N GLY A 222 4.24 -7.58 -19.24
CA GLY A 222 4.87 -6.76 -20.28
C GLY A 222 4.51 -5.28 -20.16
N LEU A 223 3.24 -4.95 -19.86
CA LEU A 223 2.82 -3.56 -19.62
C LEU A 223 3.60 -2.95 -18.46
N PHE A 224 3.70 -3.64 -17.33
CA PHE A 224 4.44 -3.13 -16.18
C PHE A 224 5.95 -3.14 -16.38
N ARG A 225 6.50 -4.09 -17.17
CA ARG A 225 7.91 -4.06 -17.60
C ARG A 225 8.20 -2.81 -18.43
N LEU A 226 7.32 -2.47 -19.38
CA LEU A 226 7.41 -1.26 -20.20
C LEU A 226 7.36 0.02 -19.36
N ILE A 227 6.39 0.11 -18.44
CA ILE A 227 6.26 1.26 -17.53
C ILE A 227 7.52 1.40 -16.67
N ARG A 228 8.00 0.33 -16.04
CA ARG A 228 9.25 0.36 -15.26
C ARG A 228 10.45 0.80 -16.08
N ALA A 229 10.57 0.31 -17.31
CA ALA A 229 11.63 0.70 -18.25
C ALA A 229 11.57 2.20 -18.56
N ALA A 230 10.38 2.72 -18.85
CA ALA A 230 10.18 4.15 -19.10
C ALA A 230 10.60 5.03 -17.93
N PHE A 231 10.33 4.62 -16.68
CA PHE A 231 10.68 5.36 -15.48
C PHE A 231 12.12 5.09 -14.96
N SER A 232 12.90 4.25 -15.63
CA SER A 232 14.29 3.95 -15.23
C SER A 232 15.22 5.17 -15.32
N GLN A 233 14.90 6.14 -16.19
CA GLN A 233 15.72 7.34 -16.43
C GLN A 233 14.89 8.63 -16.34
N ARG A 234 14.73 9.18 -15.12
CA ARG A 234 13.83 10.31 -14.78
C ARG A 234 13.96 11.58 -15.66
N ARG A 235 15.14 11.86 -16.26
CA ARG A 235 15.39 13.08 -17.04
C ARG A 235 15.33 12.88 -18.56
N LYS A 236 15.04 11.67 -19.02
CA LYS A 236 15.02 11.34 -20.46
C LYS A 236 13.59 11.35 -21.01
N THR A 237 13.48 11.48 -22.34
CA THR A 237 12.21 11.27 -23.03
C THR A 237 11.79 9.81 -22.96
N ALA A 238 10.50 9.53 -23.16
CA ALA A 238 9.98 8.17 -23.18
C ALA A 238 10.71 7.30 -24.20
N ALA A 239 10.98 7.82 -25.43
CA ALA A 239 11.74 7.11 -26.44
C ALA A 239 13.12 6.67 -25.96
N ASN A 240 13.86 7.53 -25.28
CA ASN A 240 15.20 7.21 -24.78
C ASN A 240 15.17 6.26 -23.57
N ALA A 241 14.23 6.48 -22.65
CA ALA A 241 14.13 5.67 -21.42
C ALA A 241 13.68 4.24 -21.74
N VAL A 242 12.65 4.08 -22.57
CA VAL A 242 12.13 2.76 -22.99
C VAL A 242 13.18 2.01 -23.79
N ALA A 243 13.85 2.67 -24.77
CA ALA A 243 14.91 2.04 -25.56
C ALA A 243 16.02 1.47 -24.67
N ALA A 244 16.50 2.28 -23.71
CA ALA A 244 17.53 1.82 -22.76
C ALA A 244 17.02 0.73 -21.80
N GLY A 245 15.81 0.90 -21.24
CA GLY A 245 15.26 0.00 -20.24
C GLY A 245 14.82 -1.37 -20.79
N LEU A 246 14.44 -1.44 -22.08
CA LEU A 246 14.10 -2.69 -22.77
C LEU A 246 15.21 -3.21 -23.67
N ASN A 247 16.35 -2.53 -23.73
CA ASN A 247 17.47 -2.87 -24.63
C ASN A 247 17.05 -2.95 -26.10
N LEU A 248 16.23 -1.97 -26.56
CA LEU A 248 15.73 -1.88 -27.92
C LEU A 248 16.42 -0.73 -28.68
N PRO A 249 16.56 -0.83 -30.02
CA PRO A 249 17.02 0.29 -30.84
C PRO A 249 16.10 1.50 -30.66
N LYS A 250 16.68 2.70 -30.42
CA LYS A 250 15.89 3.93 -30.25
C LYS A 250 14.95 4.21 -31.43
N ALA A 251 15.42 3.94 -32.67
CA ALA A 251 14.60 4.12 -33.87
C ALA A 251 13.31 3.28 -33.83
N GLN A 252 13.40 2.06 -33.34
CA GLN A 252 12.27 1.14 -33.20
C GLN A 252 11.25 1.65 -32.17
N VAL A 253 11.72 2.12 -31.01
CA VAL A 253 10.84 2.70 -29.98
C VAL A 253 10.21 4.01 -30.46
N THR A 254 10.96 4.83 -31.21
CA THR A 254 10.44 6.06 -31.81
C THR A 254 9.32 5.75 -32.81
N ALA A 255 9.53 4.77 -33.69
CA ALA A 255 8.50 4.33 -34.65
C ALA A 255 7.25 3.76 -33.94
N ALA A 256 7.43 2.98 -32.85
CA ALA A 256 6.33 2.45 -32.06
C ALA A 256 5.51 3.59 -31.38
N LEU A 257 6.18 4.59 -30.82
CA LEU A 257 5.50 5.77 -30.25
C LEU A 257 4.67 6.51 -31.33
N GLN A 258 5.25 6.76 -32.50
CA GLN A 258 4.55 7.38 -33.61
C GLN A 258 3.36 6.54 -34.11
N ALA A 259 3.53 5.21 -34.23
CA ALA A 259 2.45 4.31 -34.59
C ALA A 259 1.31 4.29 -33.54
N ALA A 260 1.62 4.52 -32.26
CA ALA A 260 0.66 4.69 -31.20
C ALA A 260 0.06 6.11 -31.14
N GLY A 261 0.43 7.03 -32.05
CA GLY A 261 -0.04 8.42 -32.06
C GLY A 261 0.60 9.32 -30.99
N LEU A 262 1.74 8.92 -30.45
CA LEU A 262 2.43 9.61 -29.35
C LEU A 262 3.66 10.38 -29.82
N ASP A 263 3.88 11.58 -29.27
CA ASP A 263 5.11 12.35 -29.55
C ASP A 263 6.31 11.70 -28.84
N PRO A 264 7.35 11.28 -29.56
CA PRO A 264 8.55 10.65 -28.98
C PRO A 264 9.36 11.55 -28.03
N ARG A 265 9.06 12.87 -28.00
CA ARG A 265 9.70 13.85 -27.10
C ARG A 265 9.04 13.91 -25.73
N LEU A 266 7.85 13.34 -25.55
CA LEU A 266 7.16 13.28 -24.26
C LEU A 266 8.04 12.56 -23.24
N ARG A 267 7.88 12.96 -21.98
CA ARG A 267 8.48 12.27 -20.84
C ARG A 267 7.57 11.13 -20.36
N PRO A 268 8.13 10.12 -19.68
CA PRO A 268 7.36 8.97 -19.17
C PRO A 268 6.12 9.37 -18.36
N GLU A 269 6.25 10.37 -17.50
CA GLU A 269 5.17 10.83 -16.63
C GLU A 269 4.02 11.54 -17.36
N GLN A 270 4.22 11.92 -18.62
CA GLN A 270 3.20 12.59 -19.46
C GLN A 270 2.29 11.59 -20.20
N LEU A 271 2.69 10.32 -20.26
CA LEU A 271 1.91 9.25 -20.88
C LEU A 271 0.84 8.74 -19.90
N THR A 272 -0.36 8.49 -20.39
CA THR A 272 -1.43 7.85 -19.63
C THR A 272 -1.28 6.32 -19.62
N LEU A 273 -2.11 5.60 -18.83
CA LEU A 273 -2.17 4.14 -18.91
C LEU A 273 -2.59 3.64 -20.31
N ALA A 274 -3.53 4.35 -20.95
CA ALA A 274 -3.96 4.03 -22.29
C ALA A 274 -2.82 4.20 -23.33
N ASP A 275 -2.00 5.25 -23.17
CA ASP A 275 -0.84 5.48 -24.02
C ASP A 275 0.20 4.35 -23.87
N TYR A 276 0.43 3.88 -22.63
CA TYR A 276 1.32 2.74 -22.39
C TYR A 276 0.80 1.44 -22.98
N SER A 277 -0.52 1.18 -22.93
CA SER A 277 -1.13 0.02 -23.57
C SER A 277 -1.01 0.10 -25.10
N ALA A 278 -1.25 1.27 -25.70
CA ALA A 278 -1.08 1.50 -27.13
C ALA A 278 0.39 1.34 -27.58
N LEU A 279 1.33 1.87 -26.78
CA LEU A 279 2.76 1.71 -27.04
C LEU A 279 3.18 0.24 -26.92
N GLN A 280 2.68 -0.51 -25.93
CA GLN A 280 2.93 -1.94 -25.80
C GLN A 280 2.45 -2.72 -27.04
N ALA A 281 1.28 -2.36 -27.59
CA ALA A 281 0.75 -2.99 -28.81
C ALA A 281 1.63 -2.74 -30.05
N ALA A 282 2.23 -1.55 -30.13
CA ALA A 282 3.08 -1.13 -31.24
C ALA A 282 4.54 -1.64 -31.15
N LEU A 283 4.99 -2.05 -29.95
CA LEU A 283 6.30 -2.64 -29.75
C LEU A 283 6.32 -4.12 -30.23
N PRO A 284 7.48 -4.63 -30.71
CA PRO A 284 7.62 -6.05 -30.99
C PRO A 284 7.39 -6.88 -29.70
N GLY A 285 6.85 -8.07 -29.89
CA GLY A 285 6.57 -8.98 -28.77
C GLY A 285 7.84 -9.61 -28.20
#